data_838b24eaf7c3edf9776a5c2faa943898
#
_entry.id   838b24eaf7c3edf9776a5c2faa943898
#
_cell.length_a   1.000
_cell.length_b   1.000
_cell.length_c   1.000
_cell.angle_alpha   90.00
_cell.angle_beta   90.00
_cell.angle_gamma   90.00
#
_symmetry.space_group_name_H-M   'P 1'
#
loop_
_entity.id
_entity.type
_entity.pdbx_description
1 polymer ?
#
loop_
_entity_poly.entity_id
_entity_poly.type
_entity_poly.pdbx_seq_one_letter_code
_entity_poly.pdbx_strand_id
1 'polypeptide(L)'
;MEEIKNFLIENNYVVRVLENNLTRLVGVKVINDKLINVYISYRSGEYESTAYIHQRQDKTRKITTQVSNQVEMIKQIKSLEESCAW
;
A
#
# COMPACT_ATOMS: atom_id res chain seq x y z
N MET A 1 9.59 4.48 7.94
CA MET A 1 8.26 4.37 7.29
C MET A 1 7.19 5.32 7.82
N GLU A 2 7.58 6.31 8.60
CA GLU A 2 6.62 7.27 9.15
C GLU A 2 5.85 8.04 8.06
N GLU A 3 6.53 8.49 7.02
CA GLU A 3 5.86 9.24 5.95
C GLU A 3 4.82 8.40 5.23
N ILE A 4 5.16 7.14 4.95
CA ILE A 4 4.24 6.21 4.29
C ILE A 4 3.03 5.93 5.19
N LYS A 5 3.29 5.67 6.47
CA LYS A 5 2.23 5.41 7.45
C LYS A 5 1.28 6.61 7.54
N ASN A 6 1.83 7.81 7.67
CA ASN A 6 1.04 9.03 7.78
C ASN A 6 0.22 9.28 6.50
N PHE A 7 0.81 9.05 5.34
CA PHE A 7 0.09 9.16 4.07
C PHE A 7 -1.11 8.22 4.03
N LEU A 8 -0.91 6.98 4.43
CA LEU A 8 -1.99 5.99 4.42
C LEU A 8 -3.12 6.40 5.37
N ILE A 9 -2.78 6.83 6.58
CA ILE A 9 -3.78 7.28 7.55
C ILE A 9 -4.55 8.49 7.04
N GLU A 10 -3.85 9.48 6.49
CA GLU A 10 -4.46 10.70 5.95
C GLU A 10 -5.36 10.42 4.76
N ASN A 11 -5.13 9.33 4.05
CA ASN A 11 -5.91 8.92 2.89
C ASN A 11 -6.92 7.83 3.21
N ASN A 12 -7.31 7.72 4.47
CA ASN A 12 -8.40 6.84 4.94
C ASN A 12 -8.11 5.35 4.83
N TYR A 13 -6.85 4.96 4.83
CA TYR A 13 -6.51 3.55 4.98
C TYR A 13 -6.64 3.15 6.45
N VAL A 14 -7.09 1.93 6.67
CA VAL A 14 -6.96 1.29 7.97
C VAL A 14 -5.55 0.71 8.00
N VAL A 15 -4.71 1.21 8.90
CA VAL A 15 -3.29 0.88 8.94
C VAL A 15 -2.98 -0.01 10.13
N ARG A 16 -2.18 -1.04 9.89
CA ARG A 16 -1.72 -1.96 10.90
C ARG A 16 -0.21 -2.08 10.82
N VAL A 17 0.46 -1.87 11.94
CA VAL A 17 1.91 -2.07 12.03
C VAL A 17 2.16 -3.51 12.44
N LEU A 18 2.90 -4.26 11.62
CA LEU A 18 3.13 -5.68 11.86
C LEU A 18 4.35 -5.97 12.73
N GLU A 19 5.27 -5.01 12.85
CA GLU A 19 6.46 -5.16 13.68
C GLU A 19 6.68 -3.91 14.52
N ASN A 20 7.23 -4.09 15.73
CA ASN A 20 7.40 -2.99 16.69
C ASN A 20 8.34 -1.89 16.21
N ASN A 21 9.25 -2.19 15.30
CA ASN A 21 10.22 -1.21 14.79
C ASN A 21 9.77 -0.50 13.51
N LEU A 22 8.49 -0.60 13.17
CA LEU A 22 7.90 0.05 12.01
C LEU A 22 8.59 -0.30 10.69
N THR A 23 9.00 -1.57 10.54
CA THR A 23 9.60 -2.05 9.29
C THR A 23 8.59 -2.74 8.37
N ARG A 24 7.40 -3.04 8.88
CA ARG A 24 6.32 -3.65 8.10
C ARG A 24 4.98 -3.08 8.49
N LEU A 25 4.19 -2.74 7.50
CA LEU A 25 2.81 -2.31 7.75
C LEU A 25 1.87 -2.76 6.63
N VAL A 26 0.59 -2.76 6.97
CA VAL A 26 -0.48 -3.11 6.04
C VAL A 26 -1.47 -1.96 6.03
N GLY A 27 -1.88 -1.52 4.85
CA GLY A 27 -2.97 -0.56 4.70
C GLY A 27 -4.10 -1.21 3.91
N VAL A 28 -5.32 -0.96 4.35
CA VAL A 28 -6.52 -1.51 3.71
C VAL A 28 -7.49 -0.36 3.42
N LYS A 29 -8.03 -0.34 2.21
CA LYS A 29 -8.99 0.69 1.79
C LYS A 29 -9.92 0.14 0.72
N VAL A 30 -11.16 0.63 0.71
CA VAL A 30 -12.12 0.32 -0.35
C VAL A 30 -12.26 1.53 -1.25
N ILE A 31 -12.06 1.35 -2.56
CA ILE A 31 -12.24 2.38 -3.58
C ILE A 31 -13.09 1.80 -4.71
N ASN A 32 -14.23 2.41 -4.99
CA ASN A 32 -15.13 1.99 -6.10
C ASN A 32 -15.42 0.48 -6.09
N ASP A 33 -15.83 -0.03 -4.93
CA ASP A 33 -16.14 -1.44 -4.72
C ASP A 33 -14.93 -2.39 -4.84
N LYS A 34 -13.72 -1.84 -4.91
CA LYS A 34 -12.49 -2.64 -4.93
C LYS A 34 -11.80 -2.53 -3.59
N LEU A 35 -11.37 -3.66 -3.05
CA LEU A 35 -10.62 -3.70 -1.80
C LEU A 35 -9.13 -3.71 -2.11
N ILE A 36 -8.42 -2.74 -1.56
CA ILE A 36 -6.97 -2.65 -1.74
C ILE A 36 -6.30 -3.05 -0.44
N ASN A 37 -5.42 -4.04 -0.51
CA ASN A 37 -4.52 -4.41 0.59
C ASN A 37 -3.10 -4.11 0.15
N VAL A 38 -2.43 -3.21 0.86
CA VAL A 38 -1.04 -2.85 0.55
C VAL A 38 -0.16 -3.30 1.70
N TYR A 39 0.76 -4.21 1.40
CA TYR A 39 1.77 -4.68 2.36
C TYR A 39 3.07 -3.99 2.03
N ILE A 40 3.62 -3.24 2.99
CA ILE A 40 4.84 -2.46 2.76
C ILE A 40 5.89 -2.90 3.76
N SER A 41 7.09 -3.19 3.27
CA SER A 41 8.23 -3.54 4.11
C SER A 41 9.43 -2.68 3.74
N TYR A 42 10.28 -2.45 4.74
CA TYR A 42 11.57 -1.80 4.57
C TYR A 42 12.66 -2.79 4.92
N ARG A 43 13.59 -3.00 4.00
CA ARG A 43 14.70 -3.93 4.21
C ARG A 43 15.91 -3.50 3.42
N SER A 44 17.06 -3.42 4.10
CA SER A 44 18.36 -3.14 3.45
C SER A 44 18.35 -1.86 2.60
N GLY A 45 17.73 -0.79 3.10
CA GLY A 45 17.69 0.49 2.41
C GLY A 45 16.63 0.61 1.32
N GLU A 46 15.78 -0.42 1.15
CA GLU A 46 14.76 -0.42 0.11
C GLU A 46 13.37 -0.64 0.70
N TYR A 47 12.39 -0.02 0.05
CA TYR A 47 10.98 -0.19 0.37
C TYR A 47 10.34 -1.08 -0.68
N GLU A 48 9.66 -2.11 -0.23
CA GLU A 48 8.96 -3.03 -1.12
C GLU A 48 7.48 -3.03 -0.75
N SER A 49 6.63 -2.97 -1.77
CA SER A 49 5.20 -3.11 -1.55
C SER A 49 4.65 -4.26 -2.38
N THR A 50 3.69 -4.98 -1.79
CA THR A 50 2.87 -5.95 -2.50
C THR A 50 1.43 -5.52 -2.31
N ALA A 51 0.79 -5.11 -3.38
CA ALA A 51 -0.60 -4.67 -3.34
C ALA A 51 -1.50 -5.73 -3.96
N TYR A 52 -2.59 -6.04 -3.26
CA TYR A 52 -3.63 -6.92 -3.77
C TYR A 52 -4.88 -6.08 -3.97
N ILE A 53 -5.37 -6.04 -5.20
CA ILE A 53 -6.61 -5.35 -5.53
C ILE A 53 -7.67 -6.42 -5.79
N HIS A 54 -8.63 -6.53 -4.88
CA HIS A 54 -9.71 -7.50 -4.96
C HIS A 54 -10.92 -6.84 -5.63
N GLN A 55 -11.34 -7.40 -6.74
CA GLN A 55 -12.53 -6.96 -7.46
C GLN A 55 -13.67 -7.95 -7.23
N ARG A 56 -14.89 -7.56 -7.63
CA ARG A 56 -16.03 -8.47 -7.59
C ARG A 56 -15.75 -9.71 -8.46
N GLN A 57 -16.36 -10.84 -8.13
CA GLN A 57 -16.25 -12.11 -8.88
C GLN A 57 -14.86 -12.76 -8.77
N ASP A 58 -14.25 -12.64 -7.60
CA ASP A 58 -12.99 -13.32 -7.26
C ASP A 58 -11.79 -12.97 -8.13
N LYS A 59 -11.83 -11.80 -8.77
CA LYS A 59 -10.68 -11.31 -9.52
C LYS A 59 -9.75 -10.55 -8.58
N THR A 60 -8.50 -10.97 -8.53
CA THR A 60 -7.49 -10.32 -7.72
C THR A 60 -6.29 -9.96 -8.58
N ARG A 61 -5.86 -8.72 -8.50
CA ARG A 61 -4.61 -8.27 -9.13
C ARG A 61 -3.55 -8.14 -8.06
N LYS A 62 -2.36 -8.63 -8.35
CA LYS A 62 -1.19 -8.50 -7.48
C LYS A 62 -0.17 -7.59 -8.17
N ILE A 63 0.24 -6.54 -7.47
CA ILE A 63 1.24 -5.59 -7.98
C ILE A 63 2.36 -5.48 -6.97
N THR A 64 3.58 -5.78 -7.40
CA THR A 64 4.78 -5.68 -6.56
C THR A 64 5.63 -4.52 -7.04
N THR A 65 6.08 -3.68 -6.11
CA THR A 65 6.89 -2.51 -6.40
C THR A 65 8.05 -2.42 -5.41
N GLN A 66 9.22 -2.02 -5.91
CA GLN A 66 10.40 -1.82 -5.10
C GLN A 66 10.99 -0.45 -5.40
N VAL A 67 11.20 0.36 -4.36
CA VAL A 67 11.71 1.74 -4.50
C VAL A 67 12.72 2.05 -3.40
N SER A 68 13.51 3.09 -3.59
CA SER A 68 14.60 3.44 -2.69
C SER A 68 14.24 4.47 -1.63
N ASN A 69 13.06 5.12 -1.72
CA ASN A 69 12.66 6.12 -0.73
C ASN A 69 11.16 6.17 -0.55
N GLN A 70 10.72 6.83 0.55
CA GLN A 70 9.30 6.88 0.91
C GLN A 70 8.47 7.71 -0.07
N VAL A 71 9.04 8.78 -0.62
CA VAL A 71 8.33 9.62 -1.57
C VAL A 71 7.93 8.83 -2.82
N GLU A 72 8.84 8.01 -3.32
CA GLU A 72 8.56 7.15 -4.47
C GLU A 72 7.50 6.10 -4.15
N MET A 73 7.54 5.54 -2.94
CA MET A 73 6.52 4.57 -2.52
C MET A 73 5.13 5.23 -2.47
N ILE A 74 5.04 6.44 -1.95
CA ILE A 74 3.78 7.18 -1.90
C ILE A 74 3.24 7.43 -3.31
N LYS A 75 4.11 7.78 -4.26
CA LYS A 75 3.72 7.95 -5.65
C LYS A 75 3.14 6.65 -6.24
N GLN A 76 3.75 5.52 -5.92
CA GLN A 76 3.27 4.22 -6.39
C GLN A 76 1.89 3.90 -5.81
N ILE A 77 1.67 4.20 -4.54
CA ILE A 77 0.36 3.98 -3.91
C ILE A 77 -0.70 4.87 -4.56
N LYS A 78 -0.38 6.12 -4.83
CA LYS A 78 -1.29 7.02 -5.55
C LYS A 78 -1.65 6.50 -6.93
N SER A 79 -0.67 5.96 -7.64
CA SER A 79 -0.88 5.32 -8.94
C SER A 79 -1.86 4.14 -8.85
N LEU A 80 -1.70 3.31 -7.82
CA LEU A 80 -2.62 2.20 -7.57
C LEU A 80 -4.05 2.69 -7.35
N GLU A 81 -4.21 3.76 -6.57
CA GLU A 81 -5.52 4.35 -6.31
C GLU A 81 -6.17 4.87 -7.59
N GLU A 82 -5.39 5.53 -8.44
CA GLU A 82 -5.87 6.01 -9.73
C GLU A 82 -6.35 4.87 -10.63
N SER A 83 -5.63 3.75 -10.62
CA SER A 83 -6.02 2.58 -11.41
C SER A 83 -7.30 1.92 -10.90
N CYS A 84 -7.70 2.19 -9.67
CA CYS A 84 -8.94 1.68 -9.09
C CYS A 84 -10.15 2.58 -9.34
N ALA A 85 -9.94 3.74 -9.93
CA ALA A 85 -11.01 4.70 -10.18
C ALA A 85 -11.92 4.30 -11.35
N TRP A 86 -11.63 3.25 -12.03
CA TRP A 86 -12.39 2.76 -13.20
C TRP A 86 -13.40 1.69 -12.86
#